data_4b5a7f748da33f141e1ec71912e3f085
#
_entry.id   4b5a7f748da33f141e1ec71912e3f085
#
_cell.length_a   1.000
_cell.length_b   1.000
_cell.length_c   1.000
_cell.angle_alpha   90.00
_cell.angle_beta   90.00
_cell.angle_gamma   90.00
#
_symmetry.space_group_name_H-M   'P 1'
#
loop_
_entity.id
_entity.type
_entity.pdbx_description
1 polymer ?
#
loop_
_entity_poly.entity_id
_entity_poly.type
_entity_poly.pdbx_seq_one_letter_code
_entity_poly.pdbx_strand_id
1 'polypeptide(L)'
;ALTALQTEQTPNVAKALLVLSQKAGIYGMVGGQTVDVETDQTQSVTRDQLDFIYKLKTSALIEASMLIGAILAGATKSEQKIIEEAASEIGLAFQIQDDILDVTGNQEVLGKPVGSDAKNEKATYVTYEGLRKAQEDVKRYSKHAVNLLESLVVKNEFLIHLVEYLIHREK
;
A
#
# COMPACT_ATOMS: atom_id res chain seq x y z
N ALA A 1 16.75 -3.59 12.92
CA ALA A 1 17.00 -5.05 12.91
C ALA A 1 17.87 -5.49 14.08
N LEU A 2 19.08 -4.95 14.21
CA LEU A 2 20.00 -5.27 15.35
C LEU A 2 19.37 -4.96 16.70
N THR A 3 18.70 -3.81 16.85
CA THR A 3 18.02 -3.42 18.08
C THR A 3 16.91 -4.41 18.46
N ALA A 4 16.11 -4.85 17.49
CA ALA A 4 15.05 -5.83 17.72
C ALA A 4 15.61 -7.20 18.16
N LEU A 5 16.74 -7.62 17.60
CA LEU A 5 17.44 -8.85 18.02
C LEU A 5 18.07 -8.74 19.42
N GLN A 6 18.37 -7.54 19.88
CA GLN A 6 18.93 -7.29 21.21
C GLN A 6 17.87 -7.23 22.32
N THR A 7 16.62 -6.87 21.99
CA THR A 7 15.57 -6.67 23.01
C THR A 7 14.80 -7.93 23.36
N GLU A 8 14.44 -8.77 22.37
CA GLU A 8 13.77 -10.05 22.63
C GLU A 8 14.12 -11.07 21.54
N GLN A 9 14.77 -12.16 21.94
CA GLN A 9 15.09 -13.26 21.03
C GLN A 9 13.95 -14.29 20.97
N THR A 10 12.81 -13.90 20.42
CA THR A 10 11.71 -14.83 20.18
C THR A 10 11.68 -15.27 18.70
N PRO A 11 11.17 -16.47 18.39
CA PRO A 11 10.98 -16.90 17.00
C PRO A 11 10.12 -15.93 16.18
N ASN A 12 9.21 -15.20 16.80
CA ASN A 12 8.36 -14.22 16.15
C ASN A 12 9.13 -12.97 15.73
N VAL A 13 10.09 -12.51 16.54
CA VAL A 13 10.98 -11.39 16.16
C VAL A 13 11.80 -11.73 14.93
N ALA A 14 12.37 -12.93 14.84
CA ALA A 14 13.11 -13.37 13.67
C ALA A 14 12.23 -13.43 12.42
N LYS A 15 10.99 -13.93 12.53
CA LYS A 15 10.02 -13.94 11.43
C LYS A 15 9.61 -12.53 10.98
N ALA A 16 9.38 -11.62 11.93
CA ALA A 16 9.05 -10.23 11.66
C ALA A 16 10.17 -9.52 10.90
N LEU A 17 11.44 -9.75 11.31
CA LEU A 17 12.61 -9.22 10.62
C LEU A 17 12.77 -9.79 9.19
N LEU A 18 12.47 -11.07 9.01
CA LEU A 18 12.47 -11.67 7.68
C LEU A 18 11.44 -10.99 6.76
N VAL A 19 10.21 -10.78 7.24
CA VAL A 19 9.16 -10.05 6.49
C VAL A 19 9.64 -8.64 6.14
N LEU A 20 10.18 -7.89 7.11
CA LEU A 20 10.69 -6.55 6.85
C LEU A 20 11.77 -6.54 5.78
N SER A 21 12.77 -7.44 5.88
CA SER A 21 13.87 -7.50 4.93
C SER A 21 13.43 -7.86 3.50
N GLN A 22 12.45 -8.76 3.36
CA GLN A 22 11.88 -9.13 2.06
C GLN A 22 11.04 -8.00 1.45
N LYS A 23 10.10 -7.44 2.21
CA LYS A 23 9.17 -6.41 1.72
C LYS A 23 9.84 -5.04 1.51
N ALA A 24 10.88 -4.70 2.28
CA ALA A 24 11.66 -3.49 2.06
C ALA A 24 12.78 -3.66 1.02
N GLY A 25 13.23 -4.88 0.75
CA GLY A 25 14.37 -5.18 -0.11
C GLY A 25 14.09 -5.09 -1.62
N ILE A 26 15.02 -5.67 -2.40
CA ILE A 26 14.96 -5.67 -3.87
C ILE A 26 13.75 -6.40 -4.45
N TYR A 27 13.18 -7.35 -3.72
CA TYR A 27 11.93 -8.06 -4.09
C TYR A 27 10.67 -7.39 -3.53
N GLY A 28 10.81 -6.21 -2.94
CA GLY A 28 9.76 -5.38 -2.35
C GLY A 28 9.91 -3.92 -2.76
N MET A 29 9.88 -3.02 -1.78
CA MET A 29 9.82 -1.57 -2.00
C MET A 29 10.99 -1.04 -2.85
N VAL A 30 12.22 -1.48 -2.59
CA VAL A 30 13.39 -1.03 -3.37
C VAL A 30 13.26 -1.43 -4.84
N GLY A 31 12.80 -2.66 -5.13
CA GLY A 31 12.56 -3.09 -6.51
C GLY A 31 11.46 -2.29 -7.21
N GLY A 32 10.36 -2.02 -6.51
CA GLY A 32 9.29 -1.15 -7.03
C GLY A 32 9.76 0.27 -7.31
N GLN A 33 10.54 0.84 -6.39
CA GLN A 33 11.12 2.18 -6.57
C GLN A 33 12.13 2.23 -7.73
N THR A 34 12.92 1.19 -7.93
CA THR A 34 13.87 1.12 -9.04
C THR A 34 13.14 1.18 -10.39
N VAL A 35 12.08 0.38 -10.56
CA VAL A 35 11.27 0.39 -11.78
C VAL A 35 10.56 1.73 -11.96
N ASP A 36 10.05 2.35 -10.89
CA ASP A 36 9.42 3.67 -10.96
C ASP A 36 10.40 4.74 -11.50
N VAL A 37 11.64 4.78 -11.00
CA VAL A 37 12.68 5.72 -11.46
C VAL A 37 13.11 5.44 -12.91
N GLU A 38 13.25 4.17 -13.29
CA GLU A 38 13.61 3.79 -14.67
C GLU A 38 12.51 4.18 -15.66
N THR A 39 11.25 3.99 -15.29
CA THR A 39 10.11 4.34 -16.13
C THR A 39 9.89 5.86 -16.25
N ASP A 40 10.17 6.62 -15.20
CA ASP A 40 10.15 8.10 -15.26
C ASP A 40 11.16 8.64 -16.28
N GLN A 41 12.32 7.98 -16.45
CA GLN A 41 13.32 8.37 -17.43
C GLN A 41 12.94 8.04 -18.88
N THR A 42 12.17 6.98 -19.08
CA THR A 42 11.78 6.52 -20.44
C THR A 42 10.47 7.12 -20.93
N GLN A 43 9.71 7.79 -20.05
CA GLN A 43 8.36 8.35 -20.31
C GLN A 43 7.37 7.34 -20.89
N SER A 44 7.64 6.04 -20.67
CA SER A 44 6.78 4.96 -21.18
C SER A 44 6.63 3.90 -20.10
N VAL A 45 5.46 3.85 -19.49
CA VAL A 45 5.11 2.85 -18.46
C VAL A 45 4.00 1.99 -19.04
N THR A 46 4.19 0.69 -19.07
CA THR A 46 3.11 -0.25 -19.41
C THR A 46 2.18 -0.45 -18.21
N ARG A 47 0.97 -0.95 -18.43
CA ARG A 47 0.04 -1.27 -17.36
C ARG A 47 0.64 -2.27 -16.36
N ASP A 48 1.33 -3.30 -16.84
CA ASP A 48 1.95 -4.31 -15.98
C ASP A 48 3.08 -3.70 -15.11
N GLN A 49 3.84 -2.75 -15.65
CA GLN A 49 4.85 -2.02 -14.87
C GLN A 49 4.21 -1.12 -13.82
N LEU A 50 3.10 -0.45 -14.15
CA LEU A 50 2.37 0.37 -13.20
C LEU A 50 1.83 -0.47 -12.03
N ASP A 51 1.21 -1.62 -12.33
CA ASP A 51 0.72 -2.55 -11.31
C ASP A 51 1.86 -3.09 -10.44
N PHE A 52 3.01 -3.38 -11.04
CA PHE A 52 4.22 -3.79 -10.33
C PHE A 52 4.73 -2.70 -9.38
N ILE A 53 4.79 -1.44 -9.85
CA ILE A 53 5.20 -0.28 -9.05
C ILE A 53 4.25 -0.12 -7.86
N TYR A 54 2.94 -0.10 -8.07
CA TYR A 54 1.96 0.09 -7.00
C TYR A 54 2.04 -1.01 -5.95
N LYS A 55 2.16 -2.27 -6.40
CA LYS A 55 2.28 -3.43 -5.52
C LYS A 55 3.56 -3.38 -4.68
N LEU A 56 4.69 -3.00 -5.25
CA LEU A 56 5.96 -3.12 -4.54
C LEU A 56 6.38 -1.81 -3.87
N LYS A 57 6.28 -0.66 -4.54
CA LYS A 57 6.75 0.61 -4.00
C LYS A 57 5.96 1.03 -2.75
N THR A 58 4.63 0.86 -2.76
CA THR A 58 3.74 1.33 -1.71
C THR A 58 3.16 0.19 -0.89
N SER A 59 2.47 -0.79 -1.53
CA SER A 59 1.77 -1.84 -0.78
C SER A 59 2.71 -2.73 0.02
N ALA A 60 3.92 -3.01 -0.47
CA ALA A 60 4.85 -3.90 0.24
C ALA A 60 5.20 -3.42 1.66
N LEU A 61 5.33 -2.10 1.89
CA LEU A 61 5.60 -1.57 3.23
C LEU A 61 4.36 -1.57 4.13
N ILE A 62 3.17 -1.37 3.58
CA ILE A 62 1.91 -1.52 4.30
C ILE A 62 1.73 -2.98 4.72
N GLU A 63 1.95 -3.92 3.80
CA GLU A 63 1.95 -5.36 4.06
C GLU A 63 2.96 -5.73 5.16
N ALA A 64 4.20 -5.22 5.07
CA ALA A 64 5.22 -5.46 6.09
C ALA A 64 4.76 -4.97 7.46
N SER A 65 4.22 -3.76 7.56
CA SER A 65 3.80 -3.15 8.81
C SER A 65 2.69 -3.96 9.49
N MET A 66 1.67 -4.35 8.74
CA MET A 66 0.54 -5.12 9.26
C MET A 66 0.95 -6.56 9.61
N LEU A 67 1.74 -7.24 8.75
CA LEU A 67 2.24 -8.59 9.01
C LEU A 67 3.18 -8.65 10.22
N ILE A 68 4.07 -7.69 10.38
CA ILE A 68 4.97 -7.62 11.53
C ILE A 68 4.16 -7.51 12.82
N GLY A 69 3.17 -6.61 12.86
CA GLY A 69 2.28 -6.49 14.01
C GLY A 69 1.55 -7.79 14.33
N ALA A 70 0.98 -8.45 13.32
CA ALA A 70 0.29 -9.72 13.47
C ALA A 70 1.21 -10.86 13.96
N ILE A 71 2.42 -10.98 13.40
CA ILE A 71 3.40 -11.98 13.79
C ILE A 71 3.83 -11.79 15.24
N LEU A 72 4.12 -10.54 15.64
CA LEU A 72 4.54 -10.23 17.01
C LEU A 72 3.41 -10.47 18.01
N ALA A 73 2.16 -10.22 17.64
CA ALA A 73 0.97 -10.53 18.43
C ALA A 73 0.65 -12.04 18.47
N GLY A 74 1.37 -12.89 17.75
CA GLY A 74 1.16 -14.33 17.75
C GLY A 74 0.04 -14.83 16.85
N ALA A 75 -0.36 -14.04 15.84
CA ALA A 75 -1.38 -14.43 14.87
C ALA A 75 -1.05 -15.76 14.18
N THR A 76 -2.06 -16.57 13.96
CA THR A 76 -1.96 -17.84 13.23
C THR A 76 -1.58 -17.62 11.77
N LYS A 77 -1.12 -18.64 11.07
CA LYS A 77 -0.81 -18.55 9.64
C LYS A 77 -2.02 -18.18 8.78
N SER A 78 -3.22 -18.59 9.17
CA SER A 78 -4.44 -18.21 8.48
C SER A 78 -4.74 -16.73 8.65
N GLU A 79 -4.65 -16.20 9.87
CA GLU A 79 -4.84 -14.77 10.14
C GLU A 79 -3.77 -13.91 9.46
N GLN A 80 -2.50 -14.35 9.48
CA GLN A 80 -1.43 -13.66 8.75
C GLN A 80 -1.74 -13.53 7.26
N LYS A 81 -2.31 -14.58 6.64
CA LYS A 81 -2.69 -14.56 5.22
C LYS A 81 -3.83 -13.57 4.94
N ILE A 82 -4.85 -13.54 5.80
CA ILE A 82 -5.96 -12.58 5.73
C ILE A 82 -5.43 -11.14 5.86
N ILE A 83 -4.54 -10.91 6.83
CA ILE A 83 -3.93 -9.59 7.06
C ILE A 83 -3.06 -9.15 5.88
N GLU A 84 -2.28 -10.07 5.29
CA GLU A 84 -1.47 -9.76 4.10
C GLU A 84 -2.34 -9.37 2.90
N GLU A 85 -3.43 -10.10 2.66
CA GLU A 85 -4.39 -9.79 1.60
C GLU A 85 -5.07 -8.43 1.84
N ALA A 86 -5.56 -8.18 3.05
CA ALA A 86 -6.14 -6.89 3.41
C ALA A 86 -5.15 -5.73 3.23
N ALA A 87 -3.89 -5.91 3.66
CA ALA A 87 -2.83 -4.90 3.53
C ALA A 87 -2.49 -4.60 2.06
N SER A 88 -2.47 -5.60 1.21
CA SER A 88 -2.25 -5.45 -0.24
C SER A 88 -3.36 -4.62 -0.88
N GLU A 89 -4.61 -4.90 -0.55
CA GLU A 89 -5.79 -4.16 -1.02
C GLU A 89 -5.78 -2.69 -0.54
N ILE A 90 -5.42 -2.47 0.73
CA ILE A 90 -5.26 -1.12 1.31
C ILE A 90 -4.19 -0.34 0.56
N GLY A 91 -3.04 -0.96 0.31
CA GLY A 91 -1.94 -0.31 -0.39
C GLY A 91 -2.30 0.09 -1.81
N LEU A 92 -3.01 -0.77 -2.53
CA LEU A 92 -3.48 -0.48 -3.88
C LEU A 92 -4.54 0.64 -3.87
N ALA A 93 -5.54 0.56 -2.98
CA ALA A 93 -6.54 1.62 -2.82
C ALA A 93 -5.90 2.97 -2.48
N PHE A 94 -4.90 2.96 -1.60
CA PHE A 94 -4.16 4.15 -1.21
C PHE A 94 -3.46 4.82 -2.40
N GLN A 95 -2.78 4.04 -3.24
CA GLN A 95 -2.07 4.56 -4.40
C GLN A 95 -3.04 5.09 -5.46
N ILE A 96 -4.13 4.37 -5.74
CA ILE A 96 -5.15 4.83 -6.69
C ILE A 96 -5.82 6.12 -6.18
N GLN A 97 -6.05 6.24 -4.85
CA GLN A 97 -6.59 7.46 -4.25
C GLN A 97 -5.62 8.65 -4.39
N ASP A 98 -4.30 8.42 -4.29
CA ASP A 98 -3.30 9.46 -4.55
C ASP A 98 -3.41 9.99 -5.98
N ASP A 99 -3.54 9.10 -6.97
CA ASP A 99 -3.72 9.49 -8.37
C ASP A 99 -5.02 10.26 -8.60
N ILE A 100 -6.12 9.85 -7.92
CA ILE A 100 -7.39 10.58 -7.98
C ILE A 100 -7.22 11.99 -7.40
N LEU A 101 -6.54 12.12 -6.26
CA LEU A 101 -6.31 13.41 -5.61
C LEU A 101 -5.38 14.31 -6.42
N ASP A 102 -4.43 13.77 -7.17
CA ASP A 102 -3.60 14.58 -8.07
C ASP A 102 -4.42 15.22 -9.20
N VAL A 103 -5.50 14.58 -9.63
CA VAL A 103 -6.39 15.10 -10.69
C VAL A 103 -7.52 15.97 -10.15
N THR A 104 -8.08 15.63 -8.98
CA THR A 104 -9.32 16.24 -8.46
C THR A 104 -9.13 17.15 -7.26
N GLY A 105 -7.96 17.08 -6.62
CA GLY A 105 -7.69 17.75 -5.35
C GLY A 105 -7.57 19.27 -5.50
N ASN A 106 -7.62 19.99 -4.37
CA ASN A 106 -7.35 21.41 -4.28
C ASN A 106 -5.91 21.61 -3.77
N GLN A 107 -5.11 22.37 -4.50
CA GLN A 107 -3.71 22.65 -4.17
C GLN A 107 -3.54 23.26 -2.76
N GLU A 108 -4.46 24.12 -2.32
CA GLU A 108 -4.41 24.73 -0.98
C GLU A 108 -4.62 23.69 0.14
N VAL A 109 -5.45 22.66 -0.12
CA VAL A 109 -5.76 21.59 0.83
C VAL A 109 -4.66 20.51 0.83
N LEU A 110 -4.17 20.15 -0.35
CA LEU A 110 -3.15 19.10 -0.52
C LEU A 110 -1.74 19.53 -0.11
N GLY A 111 -1.46 20.85 -0.08
CA GLY A 111 -0.11 21.37 0.19
C GLY A 111 0.93 21.03 -0.89
N LYS A 112 0.51 20.42 -2.00
CA LYS A 112 1.34 20.11 -3.18
C LYS A 112 0.63 20.55 -4.45
N PRO A 113 1.36 20.84 -5.57
CA PRO A 113 0.73 21.17 -6.85
C PRO A 113 -0.19 20.06 -7.33
N VAL A 114 -1.38 20.41 -7.79
CA VAL A 114 -2.33 19.50 -8.44
C VAL A 114 -1.95 19.36 -9.91
N GLY A 115 -2.16 18.18 -10.49
CA GLY A 115 -1.80 17.88 -11.88
C GLY A 115 -0.28 17.77 -12.09
N SER A 116 0.47 17.44 -11.03
CA SER A 116 1.92 17.24 -11.13
C SER A 116 2.25 16.04 -12.02
N ASP A 117 1.48 14.97 -11.94
CA ASP A 117 1.65 13.78 -12.78
C ASP A 117 1.36 14.08 -14.25
N ALA A 118 0.31 14.85 -14.54
CA ALA A 118 0.00 15.28 -15.89
C ALA A 118 1.07 16.22 -16.49
N LYS A 119 1.65 17.12 -15.67
CA LYS A 119 2.75 18.00 -16.08
C LYS A 119 4.04 17.24 -16.38
N ASN A 120 4.26 16.14 -15.66
CA ASN A 120 5.44 15.27 -15.81
C ASN A 120 5.19 14.13 -16.80
N GLU A 121 4.05 14.12 -17.50
CA GLU A 121 3.64 13.05 -18.43
C GLU A 121 3.66 11.65 -17.77
N LYS A 122 3.45 11.59 -16.43
CA LYS A 122 3.48 10.35 -15.68
C LYS A 122 2.23 9.53 -15.92
N ALA A 123 2.42 8.26 -16.27
CA ALA A 123 1.31 7.32 -16.38
C ALA A 123 0.81 6.95 -14.96
N THR A 124 -0.50 7.08 -14.75
CA THR A 124 -1.18 6.80 -13.47
C THR A 124 -2.35 5.83 -13.68
N TYR A 125 -2.94 5.34 -12.60
CA TYR A 125 -4.13 4.51 -12.69
C TYR A 125 -5.27 5.27 -13.39
N VAL A 126 -5.41 6.56 -13.11
CA VAL A 126 -6.45 7.41 -13.71
C VAL A 126 -6.23 7.60 -15.22
N THR A 127 -4.99 7.69 -15.69
CA THR A 127 -4.70 7.81 -17.12
C THR A 127 -5.02 6.52 -17.89
N TYR A 128 -4.90 5.35 -17.27
CA TYR A 128 -5.22 4.06 -17.89
C TYR A 128 -6.70 3.71 -17.83
N GLU A 129 -7.33 3.86 -16.68
CA GLU A 129 -8.68 3.36 -16.41
C GLU A 129 -9.76 4.47 -16.45
N GLY A 130 -9.34 5.71 -16.35
CA GLY A 130 -10.22 6.86 -16.19
C GLY A 130 -10.68 7.08 -14.74
N LEU A 131 -11.02 8.32 -14.43
CA LEU A 131 -11.36 8.76 -13.07
C LEU A 131 -12.52 7.96 -12.44
N ARG A 132 -13.59 7.73 -13.20
CA ARG A 132 -14.77 7.00 -12.71
C ARG A 132 -14.41 5.57 -12.26
N LYS A 133 -13.66 4.85 -13.10
CA LYS A 133 -13.22 3.48 -12.79
C LYS A 133 -12.27 3.45 -11.61
N ALA A 134 -11.34 4.39 -11.52
CA ALA A 134 -10.43 4.54 -10.39
C ALA A 134 -11.20 4.70 -9.06
N GLN A 135 -12.22 5.57 -9.04
CA GLN A 135 -13.08 5.76 -7.86
C GLN A 135 -13.90 4.52 -7.48
N GLU A 136 -14.40 3.78 -8.47
CA GLU A 136 -15.11 2.50 -8.25
C GLU A 136 -14.16 1.45 -7.65
N ASP A 137 -12.92 1.37 -8.17
CA ASP A 137 -11.93 0.40 -7.72
C ASP A 137 -11.41 0.71 -6.32
N VAL A 138 -11.16 1.97 -5.97
CA VAL A 138 -10.83 2.37 -4.59
C VAL A 138 -11.90 1.87 -3.62
N LYS A 139 -13.18 2.13 -3.91
CA LYS A 139 -14.29 1.66 -3.06
C LYS A 139 -14.34 0.14 -2.93
N ARG A 140 -14.10 -0.58 -4.04
CA ARG A 140 -14.11 -2.03 -4.07
C ARG A 140 -12.99 -2.63 -3.25
N TYR A 141 -11.75 -2.20 -3.46
CA TYR A 141 -10.58 -2.66 -2.72
C TYR A 141 -10.71 -2.37 -1.23
N SER A 142 -11.12 -1.18 -0.88
CA SER A 142 -11.31 -0.76 0.50
C SER A 142 -12.36 -1.57 1.23
N LYS A 143 -13.52 -1.76 0.60
CA LYS A 143 -14.58 -2.58 1.17
C LYS A 143 -14.14 -4.03 1.36
N HIS A 144 -13.39 -4.58 0.40
CA HIS A 144 -12.85 -5.93 0.51
C HIS A 144 -11.85 -6.03 1.66
N ALA A 145 -10.92 -5.08 1.79
CA ALA A 145 -9.98 -5.02 2.89
C ALA A 145 -10.67 -4.95 4.27
N VAL A 146 -11.69 -4.10 4.41
CA VAL A 146 -12.49 -4.02 5.65
C VAL A 146 -13.16 -5.35 5.95
N ASN A 147 -13.80 -6.00 4.98
CA ASN A 147 -14.43 -7.30 5.16
C ASN A 147 -13.43 -8.38 5.61
N LEU A 148 -12.21 -8.38 5.06
CA LEU A 148 -11.14 -9.28 5.48
C LEU A 148 -10.74 -9.04 6.93
N LEU A 149 -10.55 -7.77 7.34
CA LEU A 149 -10.21 -7.42 8.72
C LEU A 149 -11.35 -7.76 9.69
N GLU A 150 -12.60 -7.57 9.29
CA GLU A 150 -13.78 -7.95 10.10
C GLU A 150 -13.96 -9.47 10.23
N SER A 151 -13.38 -10.26 9.33
CA SER A 151 -13.42 -11.73 9.40
C SER A 151 -12.48 -12.31 10.46
N LEU A 152 -11.52 -11.50 10.96
CA LEU A 152 -10.61 -11.93 12.00
C LEU A 152 -11.34 -12.13 13.34
N VAL A 153 -10.87 -13.08 14.15
CA VAL A 153 -11.44 -13.37 15.47
C VAL A 153 -11.30 -12.17 16.41
N VAL A 154 -10.13 -11.54 16.40
CA VAL A 154 -9.85 -10.31 17.16
C VAL A 154 -10.03 -9.12 16.23
N LYS A 155 -11.08 -8.36 16.44
CA LYS A 155 -11.39 -7.16 15.67
C LYS A 155 -10.62 -5.96 16.21
N ASN A 156 -10.13 -5.13 15.31
CA ASN A 156 -9.46 -3.87 15.65
C ASN A 156 -10.21 -2.71 14.99
N GLU A 157 -11.12 -2.08 15.74
CA GLU A 157 -11.92 -0.97 15.26
C GLU A 157 -11.07 0.24 14.83
N PHE A 158 -9.95 0.50 15.51
CA PHE A 158 -9.05 1.56 15.13
C PHE A 158 -8.46 1.33 13.73
N LEU A 159 -8.06 0.10 13.42
CA LEU A 159 -7.51 -0.24 12.12
C LEU A 159 -8.58 -0.11 11.01
N ILE A 160 -9.80 -0.52 11.28
CA ILE A 160 -10.93 -0.37 10.34
C ILE A 160 -11.19 1.11 10.07
N HIS A 161 -11.32 1.93 11.11
CA HIS A 161 -11.52 3.38 10.96
C HIS A 161 -10.34 4.07 10.25
N LEU A 162 -9.10 3.60 10.50
CA LEU A 162 -7.93 4.13 9.80
C LEU A 162 -8.00 3.84 8.30
N VAL A 163 -8.39 2.63 7.90
CA VAL A 163 -8.57 2.26 6.50
C VAL A 163 -9.64 3.15 5.85
N GLU A 164 -10.80 3.30 6.48
CA GLU A 164 -11.88 4.17 6.01
C GLU A 164 -11.42 5.63 5.87
N TYR A 165 -10.67 6.13 6.86
CA TYR A 165 -10.11 7.48 6.81
C TYR A 165 -9.14 7.67 5.64
N LEU A 166 -8.23 6.72 5.40
CA LEU A 166 -7.25 6.79 4.31
C LEU A 166 -7.90 6.83 2.93
N ILE A 167 -9.05 6.19 2.78
CA ILE A 167 -9.81 6.13 1.53
C ILE A 167 -10.59 7.42 1.27
N HIS A 168 -11.17 7.99 2.32
CA HIS A 168 -12.00 9.19 2.23
C HIS A 168 -11.21 10.48 2.44
N ARG A 169 -9.89 10.39 2.52
CA ARG A 169 -9.04 11.58 2.67
C ARG A 169 -9.16 12.51 1.49
N GLU A 170 -9.13 13.80 1.79
CA GLU A 170 -9.14 14.90 0.83
C GLU A 170 -7.74 15.52 0.66
N LYS A 171 -6.77 15.02 1.45
CA LYS A 171 -5.38 15.50 1.51
C LYS A 171 -4.42 14.38 1.94
#